data_b1d4ccfe8e9c9ab1de00739695bd6aff
#
_entry.id   b1d4ccfe8e9c9ab1de00739695bd6aff
#
_cell.length_a   1.000
_cell.length_b   1.000
_cell.length_c   1.000
_cell.angle_alpha   90.00
_cell.angle_beta   90.00
_cell.angle_gamma   90.00
#
_symmetry.space_group_name_H-M   'P 1'
#
loop_
_entity.id
_entity.type
_entity.pdbx_description
1 polymer ?
#
loop_
_entity_poly.entity_id
_entity_poly.type
_entity_poly.pdbx_seq_one_letter_code
_entity_poly.pdbx_strand_id
1 'polypeptide(L)'
;MCLIIDLNNREIIGYSVGDKKDSKLVEEALYSIKYPLKQIELFHTDRGLEFCNKQIKEILSILGIRRSLSNKGNPYDNAVIEVTNKIIKKEFIYQKKFENIKQLKLEMSEYVYWYNNIRIHCSLGYQSPIKYKEAFLKNY
;
A
#
# COMPACT_ATOMS: atom_id res chain seq x y z
N MET A 1 -5.25 -4.84 -8.16
CA MET A 1 -4.94 -4.48 -6.77
C MET A 1 -3.87 -3.40 -6.77
N CYS A 2 -4.08 -2.34 -6.01
CA CYS A 2 -3.11 -1.31 -5.70
C CYS A 2 -2.91 -1.26 -4.18
N LEU A 3 -1.68 -1.13 -3.72
CA LEU A 3 -1.32 -1.05 -2.31
C LEU A 3 -0.49 0.21 -2.07
N ILE A 4 -0.73 0.86 -0.95
CA ILE A 4 0.08 1.98 -0.44
C ILE A 4 0.61 1.56 0.93
N ILE A 5 1.94 1.55 1.06
CA ILE A 5 2.64 1.01 2.22
C ILE A 5 3.47 2.10 2.85
N ASP A 6 3.37 2.24 4.16
CA ASP A 6 4.32 3.02 4.95
C ASP A 6 5.65 2.26 5.05
N LEU A 7 6.71 2.82 4.49
CA LEU A 7 8.02 2.16 4.45
C LEU A 7 8.68 2.07 5.84
N ASN A 8 8.27 2.89 6.79
CA ASN A 8 8.84 2.88 8.14
C ASN A 8 8.42 1.62 8.92
N ASN A 9 7.12 1.32 8.95
CA ASN A 9 6.57 0.21 9.74
C ASN A 9 5.92 -0.89 8.90
N ARG A 10 5.99 -0.83 7.58
CA ARG A 10 5.41 -1.82 6.64
C ARG A 10 3.88 -1.90 6.67
N GLU A 11 3.21 -0.94 7.28
CA GLU A 11 1.75 -0.87 7.35
C GLU A 11 1.14 -0.64 5.96
N ILE A 12 0.13 -1.41 5.61
CA ILE A 12 -0.71 -1.11 4.45
C ILE A 12 -1.66 0.01 4.86
N ILE A 13 -1.37 1.23 4.45
CA ILE A 13 -2.14 2.43 4.82
C ILE A 13 -3.27 2.73 3.83
N GLY A 14 -3.17 2.23 2.61
CA GLY A 14 -4.20 2.38 1.58
C GLY A 14 -4.18 1.19 0.62
N TYR A 15 -5.33 0.84 0.09
CA TYR A 15 -5.47 -0.24 -0.89
C TYR A 15 -6.73 -0.10 -1.71
N SER A 16 -6.69 -0.71 -2.90
CA SER A 16 -7.85 -0.88 -3.76
C SER A 16 -7.74 -2.17 -4.57
N VAL A 17 -8.88 -2.71 -4.96
CA VAL A 17 -8.99 -3.84 -5.88
C VAL A 17 -9.97 -3.50 -6.99
N GLY A 18 -9.64 -3.91 -8.20
CA GLY A 18 -10.44 -3.64 -9.40
C GLY A 18 -9.99 -4.50 -10.56
N ASP A 19 -10.81 -4.53 -11.60
CA ASP A 19 -10.58 -5.34 -12.80
C ASP A 19 -9.50 -4.74 -13.72
N LYS A 20 -9.31 -3.43 -13.66
CA LYS A 20 -8.35 -2.70 -14.50
C LYS A 20 -7.23 -2.10 -13.67
N LYS A 21 -6.03 -2.11 -14.25
CA LYS A 21 -4.87 -1.44 -13.71
C LYS A 21 -4.77 -0.04 -14.33
N ASP A 22 -5.48 0.91 -13.74
CA ASP A 22 -5.58 2.29 -14.22
C ASP A 22 -5.41 3.32 -13.08
N SER A 23 -5.48 4.60 -13.44
CA SER A 23 -5.37 5.70 -12.47
C SER A 23 -6.49 5.71 -11.43
N LYS A 24 -7.70 5.24 -11.81
CA LYS A 24 -8.83 5.15 -10.89
C LYS A 24 -8.54 4.19 -9.74
N LEU A 25 -7.87 3.07 -10.03
CA LEU A 25 -7.45 2.11 -9.02
C LEU A 25 -6.48 2.74 -8.01
N VAL A 26 -5.55 3.57 -8.48
CA VAL A 26 -4.61 4.32 -7.61
C VAL A 26 -5.33 5.38 -6.79
N GLU A 27 -6.25 6.10 -7.41
CA GLU A 27 -7.07 7.12 -6.73
C GLU A 27 -7.92 6.50 -5.61
N GLU A 28 -8.59 5.38 -5.87
CA GLU A 28 -9.35 4.64 -4.86
C GLU A 28 -8.45 4.19 -3.70
N ALA A 29 -7.22 3.75 -3.97
CA ALA A 29 -6.26 3.40 -2.93
C ALA A 29 -5.85 4.61 -2.09
N LEU A 30 -5.61 5.77 -2.70
CA LEU A 30 -5.32 7.02 -1.98
C LEU A 30 -6.48 7.44 -1.08
N TYR A 31 -7.71 7.39 -1.58
CA TYR A 31 -8.90 7.74 -0.79
C TYR A 31 -9.24 6.72 0.31
N SER A 32 -8.72 5.50 0.23
CA SER A 32 -8.88 4.50 1.29
C SER A 32 -8.00 4.76 2.53
N ILE A 33 -7.04 5.68 2.44
CA ILE A 33 -6.14 6.03 3.54
C ILE A 33 -6.93 6.70 4.67
N LYS A 34 -6.88 6.11 5.85
CA LYS A 34 -7.58 6.61 7.05
C LYS A 34 -6.80 7.67 7.83
N TYR A 35 -5.53 7.86 7.51
CA TYR A 35 -4.69 8.90 8.11
C TYR A 35 -4.88 10.26 7.41
N PRO A 36 -4.62 11.38 8.10
CA PRO A 36 -4.59 12.68 7.45
C PRO A 36 -3.55 12.70 6.33
N LEU A 37 -4.01 12.85 5.09
CA LEU A 37 -3.14 12.82 3.90
C LEU A 37 -2.04 13.88 3.95
N LYS A 38 -2.27 14.99 4.65
CA LYS A 38 -1.27 16.05 4.87
C LYS A 38 -0.04 15.60 5.67
N GLN A 39 -0.10 14.47 6.35
CA GLN A 39 1.04 13.88 7.06
C GLN A 39 1.94 13.06 6.14
N ILE A 40 1.51 12.80 4.92
CA ILE A 40 2.32 12.09 3.93
C ILE A 40 3.22 13.12 3.24
N GLU A 41 4.52 13.02 3.48
CA GLU A 41 5.50 13.94 2.91
C GLU A 41 5.95 13.53 1.51
N LEU A 42 6.07 12.23 1.28
CA LEU A 42 6.63 11.66 0.06
C LEU A 42 5.83 10.44 -0.40
N PHE A 43 5.41 10.45 -1.66
CA PHE A 43 4.76 9.34 -2.33
C PHE A 43 5.69 8.77 -3.40
N HIS A 44 6.25 7.59 -3.13
CA HIS A 44 7.15 6.90 -4.05
C HIS A 44 6.41 5.88 -4.89
N THR A 45 6.62 5.91 -6.21
CA THR A 45 6.04 4.94 -7.16
C THR A 45 7.08 4.50 -8.18
N ASP A 46 6.79 3.39 -8.84
CA ASP A 46 7.44 3.06 -10.10
C ASP A 46 6.94 3.99 -11.23
N ARG A 47 7.39 3.71 -12.45
CA ARG A 47 6.98 4.46 -13.65
C ARG A 47 5.80 3.82 -14.39
N GLY A 48 4.97 3.05 -13.68
CA GLY A 48 3.76 2.47 -14.24
C GLY A 48 2.81 3.55 -14.79
N LEU A 49 2.14 3.25 -15.90
CA LEU A 49 1.23 4.21 -16.55
C LEU A 49 0.08 4.64 -15.64
N GLU A 50 -0.36 3.76 -14.74
CA GLU A 50 -1.40 4.05 -13.74
C GLU A 50 -0.98 5.13 -12.75
N PHE A 51 0.32 5.30 -12.50
CA PHE A 51 0.88 6.34 -11.63
C PHE A 51 1.36 7.56 -12.41
N CYS A 52 1.79 7.37 -13.66
CA CYS A 52 2.38 8.42 -14.51
C CYS A 52 1.33 9.17 -15.33
N ASN A 53 0.21 9.57 -14.72
CA ASN A 53 -0.83 10.33 -15.38
C ASN A 53 -1.06 11.70 -14.70
N LYS A 54 -1.73 12.58 -15.44
CA LYS A 54 -2.01 13.95 -15.01
C LYS A 54 -2.86 14.01 -13.74
N GLN A 55 -3.87 13.13 -13.65
CA GLN A 55 -4.83 13.09 -12.54
C GLN A 55 -4.14 12.81 -11.20
N ILE A 56 -3.29 11.77 -11.12
CA ILE A 56 -2.55 11.44 -9.91
C ILE A 56 -1.57 12.57 -9.55
N LYS A 57 -0.93 13.17 -10.54
CA LYS A 57 -0.04 14.31 -10.32
C LYS A 57 -0.78 15.52 -9.72
N GLU A 58 -1.98 15.80 -10.20
CA GLU A 58 -2.83 16.88 -9.66
C GLU A 58 -3.29 16.59 -8.24
N ILE A 59 -3.74 15.37 -7.94
CA ILE A 59 -4.15 14.96 -6.59
C ILE A 59 -3.01 15.14 -5.59
N LEU A 60 -1.82 14.64 -5.90
CA LEU A 60 -0.66 14.76 -5.02
C LEU A 60 -0.25 16.23 -4.82
N SER A 61 -0.34 17.05 -5.88
CA SER A 61 -0.06 18.49 -5.80
C SER A 61 -1.04 19.23 -4.89
N ILE A 62 -2.35 18.97 -5.03
CA ILE A 62 -3.40 19.57 -4.18
C ILE A 62 -3.18 19.19 -2.71
N LEU A 63 -2.77 17.95 -2.44
CA LEU A 63 -2.51 17.46 -1.09
C LEU A 63 -1.16 17.91 -0.52
N GLY A 64 -0.31 18.57 -1.34
CA GLY A 64 1.04 18.99 -0.94
C GLY A 64 2.02 17.83 -0.77
N ILE A 65 1.74 16.67 -1.36
CA ILE A 65 2.57 15.46 -1.26
C ILE A 65 3.63 15.50 -2.37
N ARG A 66 4.90 15.43 -1.98
CA ARG A 66 6.00 15.32 -2.93
C ARG A 66 5.99 13.94 -3.58
N ARG A 67 6.27 13.91 -4.87
CA ARG A 67 6.37 12.66 -5.63
C ARG A 67 7.83 12.27 -5.86
N SER A 68 8.14 11.01 -5.60
CA SER A 68 9.39 10.36 -5.97
C SER A 68 9.11 9.24 -6.97
N LEU A 69 9.96 9.10 -7.96
CA LEU A 69 9.90 8.03 -8.95
C LEU A 69 11.13 7.16 -8.84
N SER A 70 10.94 5.84 -8.93
CA SER A 70 12.06 4.92 -9.02
C SER A 70 12.93 5.20 -10.24
N ASN A 71 14.24 4.99 -10.11
CA ASN A 71 15.16 5.05 -11.23
C ASN A 71 14.85 3.91 -12.22
N LYS A 72 14.95 4.22 -13.53
CA LYS A 72 14.74 3.23 -14.57
C LYS A 72 15.75 2.08 -14.40
N GLY A 73 15.22 0.86 -14.21
CA GLY A 73 16.06 -0.35 -14.08
C GLY A 73 16.67 -0.56 -12.69
N ASN A 74 16.29 0.20 -11.66
CA ASN A 74 16.74 -0.05 -10.30
C ASN A 74 15.72 -0.90 -9.51
N PRO A 75 15.98 -2.22 -9.30
CA PRO A 75 15.05 -3.11 -8.61
C PRO A 75 14.95 -2.83 -7.11
N TYR A 76 15.92 -2.15 -6.51
CA TYR A 76 15.94 -1.88 -5.07
C TYR A 76 14.94 -0.80 -4.65
N ASP A 77 14.65 0.15 -5.55
CA ASP A 77 13.76 1.27 -5.24
C ASP A 77 12.32 0.83 -4.91
N ASN A 78 11.89 -0.34 -5.42
CA ASN A 78 10.53 -0.88 -5.25
C ASN A 78 10.50 -2.22 -4.51
N ALA A 79 11.63 -2.69 -3.97
CA ALA A 79 11.74 -4.03 -3.38
C ALA A 79 10.67 -4.33 -2.32
N VAL A 80 10.36 -3.36 -1.46
CA VAL A 80 9.38 -3.54 -0.38
C VAL A 80 7.98 -3.79 -0.93
N ILE A 81 7.53 -2.96 -1.88
CA ILE A 81 6.19 -3.11 -2.45
C ILE A 81 6.08 -4.37 -3.32
N GLU A 82 7.14 -4.74 -4.03
CA GLU A 82 7.18 -5.97 -4.81
C GLU A 82 7.09 -7.22 -3.92
N VAL A 83 7.87 -7.27 -2.84
CA VAL A 83 7.83 -8.37 -1.87
C VAL A 83 6.45 -8.43 -1.21
N THR A 84 5.90 -7.31 -0.78
CA THR A 84 4.58 -7.27 -0.15
C THR A 84 3.48 -7.72 -1.11
N ASN A 85 3.51 -7.31 -2.38
CA ASN A 85 2.58 -7.79 -3.39
C ASN A 85 2.68 -9.32 -3.60
N LYS A 86 3.90 -9.87 -3.63
CA LYS A 86 4.11 -11.32 -3.74
C LYS A 86 3.54 -12.07 -2.53
N ILE A 87 3.77 -11.56 -1.33
CA ILE A 87 3.26 -12.13 -0.09
C ILE A 87 1.73 -12.17 -0.11
N ILE A 88 1.07 -11.06 -0.40
CA ILE A 88 -0.39 -10.97 -0.41
C ILE A 88 -0.99 -11.90 -1.48
N LYS A 89 -0.40 -11.95 -2.66
CA LYS A 89 -0.83 -12.88 -3.71
C LYS A 89 -0.74 -14.32 -3.23
N LYS A 90 0.37 -14.71 -2.60
CA LYS A 90 0.60 -16.07 -2.11
C LYS A 90 -0.26 -16.43 -0.91
N GLU A 91 -0.37 -15.53 0.08
CA GLU A 91 -1.08 -15.79 1.34
C GLU A 91 -2.59 -15.64 1.22
N PHE A 92 -3.08 -14.82 0.29
CA PHE A 92 -4.48 -14.46 0.19
C PHE A 92 -5.09 -14.71 -1.20
N ILE A 93 -4.60 -14.04 -2.25
CA ILE A 93 -5.27 -14.06 -3.56
C ILE A 93 -5.31 -15.46 -4.18
N TYR A 94 -4.20 -16.22 -4.11
CA TYR A 94 -4.09 -17.55 -4.73
C TYR A 94 -4.68 -18.67 -3.88
N GLN A 95 -5.04 -18.40 -2.63
CA GLN A 95 -5.60 -19.41 -1.71
C GLN A 95 -7.11 -19.59 -1.88
N LYS A 96 -7.78 -18.69 -2.59
CA LYS A 96 -9.24 -18.66 -2.69
C LYS A 96 -9.69 -18.38 -4.12
N LYS A 97 -10.93 -18.79 -4.40
CA LYS A 97 -11.67 -18.28 -5.56
C LYS A 97 -12.71 -17.28 -5.06
N PHE A 98 -12.73 -16.11 -5.65
CA PHE A 98 -13.71 -15.06 -5.33
C PHE A 98 -14.85 -15.12 -6.35
N GLU A 99 -16.07 -15.10 -5.87
CA GLU A 99 -17.27 -15.14 -6.74
C GLU A 99 -17.44 -13.84 -7.53
N ASN A 100 -17.07 -12.72 -6.91
CA ASN A 100 -17.19 -11.40 -7.51
C ASN A 100 -16.25 -10.38 -6.84
N ILE A 101 -16.17 -9.18 -7.43
CA ILE A 101 -15.33 -8.11 -6.94
C ILE A 101 -15.74 -7.59 -5.55
N LYS A 102 -17.04 -7.69 -5.20
CA LYS A 102 -17.53 -7.24 -3.88
C LYS A 102 -17.00 -8.15 -2.77
N GLN A 103 -17.04 -9.46 -2.99
CA GLN A 103 -16.45 -10.43 -2.07
C GLN A 103 -14.94 -10.18 -1.90
N LEU A 104 -14.23 -9.99 -3.01
CA LEU A 104 -12.79 -9.70 -2.97
C LEU A 104 -12.50 -8.43 -2.16
N LYS A 105 -13.29 -7.36 -2.34
CA LYS A 105 -13.13 -6.10 -1.59
C LYS A 105 -13.33 -6.31 -0.08
N LEU A 106 -14.36 -7.05 0.28
CA LEU A 106 -14.65 -7.35 1.70
C LEU A 106 -13.52 -8.17 2.34
N GLU A 107 -13.17 -9.29 1.73
CA GLU A 107 -12.13 -10.18 2.27
C GLU A 107 -10.74 -9.53 2.23
N MET A 108 -10.47 -8.63 1.28
CA MET A 108 -9.25 -7.83 1.27
C MET A 108 -9.17 -6.89 2.47
N SER A 109 -10.29 -6.29 2.90
CA SER A 109 -10.31 -5.44 4.09
C SER A 109 -9.99 -6.23 5.36
N GLU A 110 -10.51 -7.44 5.49
CA GLU A 110 -10.22 -8.35 6.60
C GLU A 110 -8.74 -8.80 6.59
N TYR A 111 -8.22 -9.12 5.41
CA TYR A 111 -6.80 -9.47 5.24
C TYR A 111 -5.88 -8.31 5.61
N VAL A 112 -6.17 -7.08 5.17
CA VAL A 112 -5.37 -5.90 5.51
C VAL A 112 -5.41 -5.63 7.02
N TYR A 113 -6.56 -5.79 7.65
CA TYR A 113 -6.66 -5.69 9.11
C TYR A 113 -5.76 -6.72 9.80
N TRP A 114 -5.83 -7.98 9.40
CA TRP A 114 -4.98 -9.05 9.94
C TRP A 114 -3.49 -8.78 9.68
N TYR A 115 -3.14 -8.36 8.47
CA TYR A 115 -1.76 -8.02 8.08
C TYR A 115 -1.18 -6.92 8.97
N ASN A 116 -1.92 -5.86 9.21
CA ASN A 116 -1.46 -4.72 9.97
C ASN A 116 -1.41 -4.96 11.48
N ASN A 117 -2.35 -5.74 12.02
CA ASN A 117 -2.52 -5.86 13.47
C ASN A 117 -2.00 -7.17 14.06
N ILE A 118 -1.99 -8.25 13.28
CA ILE A 118 -1.74 -9.61 13.80
C ILE A 118 -0.52 -10.26 13.15
N ARG A 119 -0.40 -10.15 11.81
CA ARG A 119 0.69 -10.76 11.07
C ARG A 119 2.03 -10.23 11.55
N ILE A 120 2.92 -11.14 11.95
CA ILE A 120 4.28 -10.79 12.38
C ILE A 120 5.22 -10.68 11.17
N HIS A 121 6.18 -9.76 11.27
CA HIS A 121 7.18 -9.50 10.24
C HIS A 121 8.59 -9.64 10.81
N CYS A 122 9.42 -10.45 10.19
CA CYS A 122 10.82 -10.64 10.59
C CYS A 122 11.57 -9.29 10.60
N SER A 123 11.38 -8.45 9.57
CA SER A 123 12.01 -7.14 9.45
C SER A 123 11.58 -6.12 10.51
N LEU A 124 10.52 -6.40 11.27
CA LEU A 124 10.01 -5.58 12.37
C LEU A 124 10.26 -6.22 13.75
N GLY A 125 11.27 -7.09 13.85
CA GLY A 125 11.55 -7.80 15.09
C GLY A 125 10.40 -8.73 15.51
N TYR A 126 9.77 -9.42 14.55
CA TYR A 126 8.63 -10.33 14.78
C TYR A 126 7.41 -9.66 15.41
N GLN A 127 7.19 -8.40 15.07
CA GLN A 127 5.99 -7.64 15.45
C GLN A 127 5.09 -7.38 14.25
N SER A 128 3.82 -7.10 14.51
CA SER A 128 2.94 -6.58 13.47
C SER A 128 3.24 -5.10 13.18
N PRO A 129 2.90 -4.58 12.00
CA PRO A 129 3.10 -3.18 11.65
C PRO A 129 2.60 -2.19 12.70
N ILE A 130 1.39 -2.40 13.22
CA ILE A 130 0.79 -1.50 14.22
C ILE A 130 1.53 -1.59 15.56
N LYS A 131 1.85 -2.80 16.03
CA LYS A 131 2.61 -2.96 17.29
C LYS A 131 3.99 -2.33 17.21
N TYR A 132 4.68 -2.47 16.09
CA TYR A 132 5.96 -1.84 15.86
C TYR A 132 5.86 -0.30 15.92
N LYS A 133 4.84 0.28 15.27
CA LYS A 133 4.56 1.72 15.29
C LYS A 133 4.27 2.23 16.71
N GLU A 134 3.43 1.52 17.47
CA GLU A 134 3.10 1.87 18.85
C GLU A 134 4.32 1.82 19.77
N ALA A 135 5.18 0.82 19.63
CA ALA A 135 6.42 0.70 20.38
C ALA A 135 7.39 1.87 20.08
N PHE A 136 7.47 2.26 18.79
CA PHE A 136 8.28 3.41 18.37
C PHE A 136 7.79 4.72 18.99
N LEU A 137 6.47 4.96 18.98
CA LEU A 137 5.88 6.18 19.55
C LEU A 137 5.99 6.27 21.06
N LYS A 138 6.06 5.16 21.80
CA LYS A 138 6.24 5.13 23.26
C LYS A 138 7.67 5.47 23.69
N ASN A 139 8.64 5.38 22.78
CA ASN A 139 10.06 5.68 23.07
C ASN A 139 10.42 7.15 22.79
N TYR A 140 9.47 7.95 22.38
CA TYR A 140 9.54 9.39 22.20
C TYR A 140 8.52 10.10 23.10
#